data_d3d140bb759a4803a291b8e655bc037d
#
_entry.id   d3d140bb759a4803a291b8e655bc037d
#
_cell.length_a   1.000
_cell.length_b   1.000
_cell.length_c   1.000
_cell.angle_alpha   90.00
_cell.angle_beta   90.00
_cell.angle_gamma   90.00
#
_symmetry.space_group_name_H-M   'P 1'
#
loop_
_entity.id
_entity.type
_entity.pdbx_description
1 polymer ?
#
loop_
_entity_poly.entity_id
_entity_poly.type
_entity_poly.pdbx_seq_one_letter_code
_entity_poly.pdbx_strand_id
1 'polypeptide(L)'
;NGSAQGSKSDNWEVEMATRYAKMGYVVASCDYRLGWNPLAGTQEERTLQLIQAAYRGVQDSRTAVRFFRKSAEEDGDPFGIDTEKVGLIGNGTGGYITLASSTIESYNDIILDDNGAPITKFWYDPGDGSYIPMVIEGIHGDPDATTDTYAPASVGGFQLCAANHVGYSSDINFQMNAGGALGDLN
;
A
#
# COMPACT_ATOMS: atom_id res chain seq x y z
N ASN A 1 -6.16 8.70 -1.56
CA ASN A 1 -7.21 9.63 -1.94
C ASN A 1 -6.58 10.97 -2.33
N GLY A 2 -6.55 11.29 -3.66
CA GLY A 2 -5.93 12.52 -4.17
C GLY A 2 -6.58 13.82 -3.73
N SER A 3 -7.76 13.75 -3.15
CA SER A 3 -8.46 14.91 -2.59
C SER A 3 -8.01 15.27 -1.17
N ALA A 4 -7.10 14.53 -0.56
CA ALA A 4 -6.66 14.73 0.83
C ALA A 4 -7.83 14.82 1.83
N GLN A 5 -8.89 14.07 1.60
CA GLN A 5 -10.12 14.15 2.39
C GLN A 5 -10.18 13.11 3.52
N GLY A 6 -9.38 12.04 3.43
CA GLY A 6 -9.34 11.00 4.45
C GLY A 6 -8.20 11.22 5.46
N SER A 7 -8.45 10.89 6.72
CA SER A 7 -7.49 10.96 7.82
C SER A 7 -7.72 9.81 8.78
N LYS A 8 -6.66 9.32 9.41
CA LYS A 8 -6.74 8.35 10.52
C LYS A 8 -7.64 8.79 11.67
N SER A 9 -8.00 10.07 11.73
CA SER A 9 -8.83 10.66 12.77
C SER A 9 -10.25 10.96 12.32
N ASP A 10 -10.67 10.50 11.15
CA ASP A 10 -12.03 10.68 10.67
C ASP A 10 -13.02 9.87 11.52
N ASN A 11 -14.26 10.32 11.56
CA ASN A 11 -15.28 9.75 12.45
C ASN A 11 -15.48 8.24 12.22
N TRP A 12 -15.41 7.77 10.98
CA TRP A 12 -15.58 6.35 10.68
C TRP A 12 -14.42 5.53 11.23
N GLU A 13 -13.17 5.97 11.01
CA GLU A 13 -11.96 5.31 11.48
C GLU A 13 -11.93 5.25 13.01
N VAL A 14 -12.25 6.37 13.67
CA VAL A 14 -12.29 6.44 15.13
C VAL A 14 -13.39 5.55 15.71
N GLU A 15 -14.58 5.54 15.10
CA GLU A 15 -15.68 4.68 15.55
C GLU A 15 -15.34 3.21 15.38
N MET A 16 -14.80 2.81 14.24
CA MET A 16 -14.40 1.42 13.99
C MET A 16 -13.28 0.99 14.93
N ALA A 17 -12.23 1.81 15.07
CA ALA A 17 -11.15 1.53 16.01
C ALA A 17 -11.67 1.36 17.45
N THR A 18 -12.60 2.23 17.86
CA THR A 18 -13.21 2.15 19.19
C THR A 18 -14.03 0.86 19.38
N ARG A 19 -14.76 0.42 18.37
CA ARG A 19 -15.55 -0.83 18.44
C ARG A 19 -14.64 -2.04 18.55
N TYR A 20 -13.59 -2.14 17.74
CA TYR A 20 -12.65 -3.24 17.82
C TYR A 20 -11.86 -3.24 19.13
N ALA A 21 -11.45 -2.07 19.62
CA ALA A 21 -10.80 -1.97 20.93
C ALA A 21 -11.70 -2.47 22.07
N LYS A 22 -13.01 -2.17 22.04
CA LYS A 22 -13.99 -2.71 23.00
C LYS A 22 -14.17 -4.22 22.89
N MET A 23 -13.83 -4.83 21.76
CA MET A 23 -13.84 -6.28 21.55
C MET A 23 -12.55 -6.95 22.00
N GLY A 24 -11.57 -6.18 22.48
CA GLY A 24 -10.30 -6.69 23.00
C GLY A 24 -9.14 -6.68 21.99
N TYR A 25 -9.31 -6.03 20.83
CA TYR A 25 -8.22 -5.86 19.88
C TYR A 25 -7.35 -4.65 20.23
N VAL A 26 -6.06 -4.75 19.95
CA VAL A 26 -5.20 -3.57 19.81
C VAL A 26 -5.42 -2.99 18.42
N VAL A 27 -5.76 -1.72 18.32
CA VAL A 27 -6.12 -1.10 17.04
C VAL A 27 -5.26 0.12 16.80
N ALA A 28 -4.66 0.19 15.61
CA ALA A 28 -3.95 1.35 15.12
C ALA A 28 -4.63 1.90 13.86
N SER A 29 -4.95 3.19 13.86
CA SER A 29 -5.41 3.90 12.67
C SER A 29 -4.25 4.66 12.06
N CYS A 30 -3.96 4.39 10.79
CA CYS A 30 -2.77 4.90 10.10
C CYS A 30 -3.15 5.79 8.91
N ASP A 31 -2.42 6.89 8.75
CA ASP A 31 -2.35 7.58 7.46
C ASP A 31 -1.33 6.89 6.56
N TYR A 32 -1.55 6.89 5.27
CA TYR A 32 -0.63 6.39 4.25
C TYR A 32 -0.33 7.48 3.21
N ARG A 33 0.76 7.34 2.48
CA ARG A 33 1.19 8.31 1.46
C ARG A 33 0.16 8.44 0.36
N LEU A 34 -0.24 9.66 0.08
CA LEU A 34 -1.17 10.04 -0.98
C LEU A 34 -0.42 10.32 -2.29
N GLY A 35 -1.11 10.80 -3.32
CA GLY A 35 -0.47 11.26 -4.54
C GLY A 35 -1.26 11.01 -5.83
N TRP A 36 -2.53 10.67 -5.72
CA TRP A 36 -3.44 10.64 -6.87
C TRP A 36 -4.10 12.00 -7.07
N ASN A 37 -3.99 12.54 -8.29
CA ASN A 37 -4.73 13.73 -8.71
C ASN A 37 -5.86 13.33 -9.69
N PRO A 38 -7.12 13.28 -9.24
CA PRO A 38 -8.25 12.93 -10.10
C PRO A 38 -8.54 13.98 -11.18
N LEU A 39 -7.93 15.17 -11.10
CA LEU A 39 -8.08 16.27 -12.05
C LEU A 39 -6.89 16.40 -13.00
N ALA A 40 -5.97 15.43 -13.03
CA ALA A 40 -4.86 15.41 -14.00
C ALA A 40 -5.39 15.40 -15.45
N GLY A 41 -4.59 15.92 -16.38
CA GLY A 41 -5.02 16.30 -17.72
C GLY A 41 -5.59 15.16 -18.55
N THR A 42 -5.03 13.95 -18.45
CA THR A 42 -5.47 12.78 -19.22
C THR A 42 -5.98 11.66 -18.33
N GLN A 43 -6.77 10.74 -18.92
CA GLN A 43 -7.19 9.54 -18.21
C GLN A 43 -5.99 8.65 -17.83
N GLU A 44 -5.04 8.56 -18.74
CA GLU A 44 -3.82 7.76 -18.55
C GLU A 44 -2.98 8.28 -17.39
N GLU A 45 -2.76 9.59 -17.32
CA GLU A 45 -2.07 10.24 -16.21
C GLU A 45 -2.79 9.99 -14.86
N ARG A 46 -4.12 10.09 -14.86
CA ARG A 46 -4.92 9.80 -13.66
C ARG A 46 -4.77 8.35 -13.22
N THR A 47 -4.77 7.41 -14.18
CA THR A 47 -4.59 5.97 -13.91
C THR A 47 -3.19 5.69 -13.38
N LEU A 48 -2.16 6.21 -14.02
CA LEU A 48 -0.76 6.07 -13.60
C LEU A 48 -0.57 6.53 -12.14
N GLN A 49 -1.04 7.73 -11.82
CA GLN A 49 -0.94 8.29 -10.47
C GLN A 49 -1.74 7.48 -9.45
N LEU A 50 -2.91 6.95 -9.83
CA LEU A 50 -3.73 6.11 -8.96
C LEU A 50 -3.03 4.81 -8.59
N ILE A 51 -2.48 4.11 -9.59
CA ILE A 51 -1.74 2.84 -9.38
C ILE A 51 -0.52 3.08 -8.51
N GLN A 52 0.26 4.12 -8.79
CA GLN A 52 1.42 4.48 -7.97
C GLN A 52 1.04 4.87 -6.54
N ALA A 53 -0.08 5.57 -6.34
CA ALA A 53 -0.56 5.92 -5.01
C ALA A 53 -1.04 4.69 -4.23
N ALA A 54 -1.77 3.77 -4.89
CA ALA A 54 -2.18 2.50 -4.29
C ALA A 54 -0.96 1.65 -3.88
N TYR A 55 0.05 1.58 -4.74
CA TYR A 55 1.29 0.85 -4.45
C TYR A 55 1.99 1.39 -3.20
N ARG A 56 2.13 2.72 -3.08
CA ARG A 56 2.68 3.34 -1.86
C ARG A 56 1.84 3.02 -0.62
N GLY A 57 0.52 2.98 -0.76
CA GLY A 57 -0.38 2.59 0.33
C GLY A 57 -0.17 1.14 0.80
N VAL A 58 0.10 0.21 -0.13
CA VAL A 58 0.47 -1.18 0.20
C VAL A 58 1.78 -1.19 0.99
N GLN A 59 2.81 -0.52 0.51
CA GLN A 59 4.09 -0.39 1.20
C GLN A 59 3.94 0.16 2.62
N ASP A 60 3.15 1.21 2.78
CA ASP A 60 2.93 1.86 4.08
C ASP A 60 2.17 0.97 5.06
N SER A 61 1.14 0.25 4.59
CA SER A 61 0.39 -0.70 5.42
C SER A 61 1.26 -1.87 5.89
N ARG A 62 2.09 -2.41 5.01
CA ARG A 62 3.03 -3.49 5.31
C ARG A 62 4.13 -3.02 6.27
N THR A 63 4.63 -1.81 6.08
CA THR A 63 5.58 -1.19 7.02
C THR A 63 4.98 -1.03 8.42
N ALA A 64 3.70 -0.65 8.53
CA ALA A 64 3.01 -0.56 9.80
C ALA A 64 2.90 -1.94 10.50
N VAL A 65 2.59 -2.99 9.76
CA VAL A 65 2.56 -4.37 10.31
C VAL A 65 3.94 -4.76 10.85
N ARG A 66 5.00 -4.51 10.09
CA ARG A 66 6.38 -4.80 10.54
C ARG A 66 6.79 -3.98 11.76
N PHE A 67 6.38 -2.71 11.84
CA PHE A 67 6.60 -1.88 13.02
C PHE A 67 6.07 -2.53 14.30
N PHE A 68 4.84 -3.02 14.27
CA PHE A 68 4.24 -3.66 15.44
C PHE A 68 4.95 -4.97 15.82
N ARG A 69 5.32 -5.79 14.85
CA ARG A 69 6.10 -7.02 15.11
C ARG A 69 7.47 -6.73 15.71
N LYS A 70 8.18 -5.77 15.11
CA LYS A 70 9.45 -5.30 15.66
C LYS A 70 9.30 -4.79 17.10
N SER A 71 8.29 -3.97 17.35
CA SER A 71 8.04 -3.38 18.66
C SER A 71 7.73 -4.45 19.73
N ALA A 72 7.00 -5.51 19.36
CA ALA A 72 6.76 -6.62 20.26
C ALA A 72 8.04 -7.40 20.58
N GLU A 73 8.91 -7.60 19.60
CA GLU A 73 10.14 -8.39 19.78
C GLU A 73 11.28 -7.59 20.45
N GLU A 74 11.51 -6.35 20.03
CA GLU A 74 12.68 -5.57 20.44
C GLU A 74 12.39 -4.55 21.55
N ASP A 75 11.15 -4.00 21.62
CA ASP A 75 10.81 -2.90 22.53
C ASP A 75 10.05 -3.38 23.79
N GLY A 76 9.96 -4.71 24.01
CA GLY A 76 9.29 -5.30 25.16
C GLY A 76 7.76 -5.32 25.06
N ASP A 77 7.23 -5.34 23.87
CA ASP A 77 5.78 -5.42 23.56
C ASP A 77 4.94 -4.33 24.27
N PRO A 78 5.20 -3.06 24.01
CA PRO A 78 4.51 -1.96 24.70
C PRO A 78 3.00 -1.92 24.38
N PHE A 79 2.56 -2.62 23.35
CA PHE A 79 1.16 -2.66 22.91
C PHE A 79 0.43 -3.93 23.37
N GLY A 80 1.13 -4.97 23.84
CA GLY A 80 0.55 -6.23 24.27
C GLY A 80 -0.13 -7.00 23.12
N ILE A 81 0.54 -7.13 21.97
CA ILE A 81 -0.04 -7.73 20.77
C ILE A 81 0.33 -9.20 20.60
N ASP A 82 -0.56 -9.96 19.97
CA ASP A 82 -0.25 -11.26 19.42
C ASP A 82 0.24 -11.08 17.97
N THR A 83 1.55 -11.19 17.76
CA THR A 83 2.19 -10.99 16.45
C THR A 83 1.75 -11.98 15.38
N GLU A 84 1.16 -13.11 15.80
CA GLU A 84 0.61 -14.13 14.90
C GLU A 84 -0.85 -13.86 14.51
N LYS A 85 -1.46 -12.78 15.03
CA LYS A 85 -2.87 -12.42 14.80
C LYS A 85 -3.02 -10.96 14.38
N VAL A 86 -2.49 -10.63 13.23
CA VAL A 86 -2.52 -9.29 12.67
C VAL A 86 -3.48 -9.22 11.48
N GLY A 87 -4.28 -8.17 11.41
CA GLY A 87 -5.19 -7.95 10.30
C GLY A 87 -5.21 -6.50 9.82
N LEU A 88 -5.66 -6.31 8.59
CA LEU A 88 -5.86 -5.00 7.99
C LEU A 88 -7.34 -4.75 7.72
N ILE A 89 -7.80 -3.54 8.04
CA ILE A 89 -9.15 -3.08 7.75
C ILE A 89 -9.05 -1.79 6.97
N GLY A 90 -9.76 -1.70 5.86
CA GLY A 90 -9.74 -0.51 5.02
C GLY A 90 -11.12 -0.12 4.51
N ASN A 91 -11.36 1.19 4.46
CA ASN A 91 -12.57 1.79 3.92
C ASN A 91 -12.26 2.56 2.63
N GLY A 92 -13.11 2.46 1.61
CA GLY A 92 -12.91 3.12 0.33
C GLY A 92 -11.55 2.78 -0.29
N THR A 93 -10.68 3.76 -0.48
CA THR A 93 -9.30 3.54 -0.97
C THR A 93 -8.47 2.67 -0.04
N GLY A 94 -8.67 2.73 1.27
CA GLY A 94 -8.07 1.80 2.22
C GLY A 94 -8.49 0.35 1.99
N GLY A 95 -9.72 0.12 1.51
CA GLY A 95 -10.18 -1.21 1.12
C GLY A 95 -9.42 -1.79 -0.07
N TYR A 96 -9.06 -0.97 -1.07
CA TYR A 96 -8.17 -1.40 -2.17
C TYR A 96 -6.79 -1.78 -1.64
N ILE A 97 -6.23 -0.98 -0.73
CA ILE A 97 -4.91 -1.23 -0.14
C ILE A 97 -4.91 -2.53 0.66
N THR A 98 -5.94 -2.80 1.47
CA THR A 98 -6.01 -4.04 2.27
C THR A 98 -6.13 -5.27 1.39
N LEU A 99 -6.92 -5.21 0.31
CA LEU A 99 -7.01 -6.31 -0.66
C LEU A 99 -5.66 -6.55 -1.35
N ALA A 100 -5.04 -5.49 -1.88
CA ALA A 100 -3.75 -5.60 -2.54
C ALA A 100 -2.66 -6.11 -1.58
N SER A 101 -2.64 -5.65 -0.32
CA SER A 101 -1.70 -6.14 0.69
C SER A 101 -1.85 -7.62 1.00
N SER A 102 -3.05 -8.19 0.84
CA SER A 102 -3.31 -9.61 1.10
C SER A 102 -3.08 -10.53 -0.09
N THR A 103 -2.96 -9.99 -1.31
CA THR A 103 -2.89 -10.78 -2.55
C THR A 103 -1.57 -10.64 -3.30
N ILE A 104 -0.87 -9.52 -3.14
CA ILE A 104 0.43 -9.31 -3.78
C ILE A 104 1.51 -10.01 -2.96
N GLU A 105 2.13 -11.05 -3.50
CA GLU A 105 3.27 -11.73 -2.88
C GLU A 105 4.60 -11.18 -3.40
N SER A 106 4.63 -10.75 -4.66
CA SER A 106 5.82 -10.24 -5.32
C SER A 106 5.50 -9.07 -6.26
N TYR A 107 6.54 -8.36 -6.68
CA TYR A 107 6.41 -7.32 -7.71
C TYR A 107 5.83 -7.87 -9.02
N ASN A 108 6.16 -9.11 -9.38
CA ASN A 108 5.68 -9.72 -10.61
C ASN A 108 4.16 -9.89 -10.64
N ASP A 109 3.52 -10.12 -9.51
CA ASP A 109 2.05 -10.27 -9.40
C ASP A 109 1.30 -8.99 -9.81
N ILE A 110 2.01 -7.87 -9.84
CA ILE A 110 1.44 -6.58 -10.26
C ILE A 110 1.54 -6.39 -11.77
N ILE A 111 2.62 -6.87 -12.38
CA ILE A 111 2.95 -6.54 -13.77
C ILE A 111 2.78 -7.69 -14.74
N LEU A 112 2.74 -8.93 -14.26
CA LEU A 112 2.64 -10.15 -15.08
C LEU A 112 1.45 -11.00 -14.64
N ASP A 113 0.79 -11.63 -15.61
CA ASP A 113 -0.21 -12.67 -15.35
C ASP A 113 0.45 -14.02 -15.01
N ASP A 114 -0.37 -15.04 -14.72
CA ASP A 114 0.08 -16.39 -14.38
C ASP A 114 0.89 -17.09 -15.50
N ASN A 115 0.84 -16.58 -16.73
CA ASN A 115 1.60 -17.06 -17.86
C ASN A 115 2.89 -16.27 -18.10
N GLY A 116 3.16 -15.25 -17.28
CA GLY A 116 4.29 -14.35 -17.42
C GLY A 116 4.12 -13.28 -18.50
N ALA A 117 2.90 -13.05 -18.97
CA ALA A 117 2.60 -11.99 -19.93
C ALA A 117 2.22 -10.68 -19.17
N PRO A 118 2.51 -9.50 -19.76
CA PRO A 118 2.17 -8.22 -19.16
C PRO A 118 0.66 -8.08 -18.88
N ILE A 119 0.31 -7.72 -17.65
CA ILE A 119 -1.06 -7.29 -17.29
C ILE A 119 -1.26 -5.88 -17.83
N THR A 120 -1.78 -5.76 -19.03
CA THR A 120 -1.77 -4.53 -19.84
C THR A 120 -2.37 -3.31 -19.15
N LYS A 121 -3.32 -3.49 -18.25
CA LYS A 121 -3.94 -2.39 -17.47
C LYS A 121 -3.00 -1.72 -16.46
N PHE A 122 -1.86 -2.35 -16.14
CA PHE A 122 -0.82 -1.81 -15.26
C PHE A 122 0.43 -1.37 -16.03
N TRP A 123 0.31 -1.26 -17.35
CA TRP A 123 1.35 -0.76 -18.24
C TRP A 123 0.85 0.47 -19.01
N TYR A 124 1.75 1.31 -19.43
CA TYR A 124 1.41 2.52 -20.21
C TYR A 124 2.52 2.87 -21.20
N ASP A 125 2.18 3.68 -22.20
CA ASP A 125 3.12 4.28 -23.13
C ASP A 125 3.48 5.71 -22.63
N PRO A 126 4.73 6.01 -22.28
CA PRO A 126 5.12 7.35 -21.85
C PRO A 126 5.15 8.38 -23.01
N GLY A 127 4.73 8.01 -24.22
CA GLY A 127 4.65 8.90 -25.40
C GLY A 127 5.80 8.72 -26.38
N ASP A 128 6.65 7.73 -26.19
CA ASP A 128 7.78 7.41 -27.07
C ASP A 128 7.61 6.10 -27.84
N GLY A 129 6.43 5.46 -27.71
CA GLY A 129 6.12 4.17 -28.32
C GLY A 129 6.68 2.98 -27.54
N SER A 130 7.30 3.18 -26.39
CA SER A 130 7.63 2.13 -25.45
C SER A 130 6.38 1.70 -24.66
N TYR A 131 6.45 0.54 -24.02
CA TYR A 131 5.38 0.06 -23.15
C TYR A 131 6.02 -0.41 -21.85
N ILE A 132 5.77 0.33 -20.77
CA ILE A 132 6.45 0.13 -19.49
C ILE A 132 5.45 -0.02 -18.34
N PRO A 133 5.82 -0.73 -17.26
CA PRO A 133 4.98 -0.84 -16.08
C PRO A 133 4.70 0.53 -15.42
N MET A 134 3.48 0.75 -14.95
CA MET A 134 3.11 1.94 -14.18
C MET A 134 3.85 2.05 -12.84
N VAL A 135 4.29 0.91 -12.32
CA VAL A 135 5.18 0.79 -11.15
C VAL A 135 6.45 0.10 -11.61
N ILE A 136 7.61 0.61 -11.23
CA ILE A 136 8.92 0.05 -11.55
C ILE A 136 9.65 -0.18 -10.23
N GLU A 137 9.95 -1.42 -9.88
CA GLU A 137 10.51 -1.79 -8.58
C GLU A 137 11.80 -1.02 -8.26
N GLY A 138 12.73 -0.91 -9.24
CA GLY A 138 13.98 -0.16 -9.07
C GLY A 138 13.81 1.35 -8.81
N ILE A 139 12.60 1.89 -9.02
CA ILE A 139 12.25 3.30 -8.78
C ILE A 139 11.35 3.43 -7.55
N HIS A 140 10.30 2.60 -7.48
CA HIS A 140 9.25 2.74 -6.47
C HIS A 140 9.47 1.86 -5.23
N GLY A 141 10.49 0.98 -5.25
CA GLY A 141 10.76 -0.02 -4.22
C GLY A 141 9.96 -1.31 -4.43
N ASP A 142 10.28 -2.33 -3.64
CA ASP A 142 9.54 -3.58 -3.58
C ASP A 142 8.18 -3.40 -2.87
N PRO A 143 7.21 -4.34 -3.02
CA PRO A 143 5.89 -4.23 -2.41
C PRO A 143 5.91 -4.16 -0.87
N ASP A 144 6.96 -4.67 -0.25
CA ASP A 144 7.14 -4.64 1.20
C ASP A 144 7.87 -3.40 1.71
N ALA A 145 8.36 -2.53 0.82
CA ALA A 145 9.21 -1.38 1.18
C ALA A 145 10.41 -1.82 2.04
N THR A 146 11.16 -2.81 1.56
CA THR A 146 12.38 -3.30 2.21
C THR A 146 13.66 -2.74 1.59
N THR A 147 13.52 -2.00 0.49
CA THR A 147 14.63 -1.43 -0.28
C THR A 147 14.48 0.09 -0.40
N ASP A 148 15.56 0.81 -0.12
CA ASP A 148 15.61 2.26 -0.36
C ASP A 148 15.67 2.54 -1.86
N THR A 149 14.76 3.36 -2.35
CA THR A 149 14.76 3.83 -3.73
C THR A 149 14.58 5.34 -3.83
N TYR A 150 15.06 5.89 -4.94
CA TYR A 150 15.07 7.34 -5.15
C TYR A 150 14.55 7.69 -6.53
N ALA A 151 13.88 8.81 -6.64
CA ALA A 151 13.51 9.39 -7.92
C ALA A 151 14.78 9.68 -8.75
N PRO A 152 14.69 9.63 -10.09
CA PRO A 152 15.80 10.04 -10.95
C PRO A 152 16.34 11.43 -10.58
N ALA A 153 17.67 11.63 -10.67
CA ALA A 153 18.30 12.90 -10.35
C ALA A 153 17.74 14.06 -11.20
N SER A 154 17.28 13.77 -12.42
CA SER A 154 16.63 14.75 -13.32
C SER A 154 15.36 15.37 -12.76
N VAL A 155 14.70 14.70 -11.80
CA VAL A 155 13.49 15.20 -11.11
C VAL A 155 13.70 15.47 -9.62
N GLY A 156 14.98 15.52 -9.19
CA GLY A 156 15.33 15.97 -7.85
C GLY A 156 15.88 14.90 -6.91
N GLY A 157 15.92 13.63 -7.29
CA GLY A 157 16.57 12.56 -6.52
C GLY A 157 16.00 12.32 -5.13
N PHE A 158 14.75 12.70 -4.86
CA PHE A 158 14.13 12.50 -3.55
C PHE A 158 13.78 11.02 -3.32
N GLN A 159 13.76 10.61 -2.07
CA GLN A 159 13.45 9.24 -1.71
C GLN A 159 11.98 8.88 -2.01
N LEU A 160 11.77 7.80 -2.75
CA LEU A 160 10.45 7.28 -3.13
C LEU A 160 10.01 6.13 -2.23
N CYS A 161 10.93 5.27 -1.86
CA CYS A 161 10.71 4.21 -0.89
C CYS A 161 11.80 4.27 0.17
N ALA A 162 11.41 4.16 1.43
CA ALA A 162 12.32 4.06 2.57
C ALA A 162 12.19 2.68 3.20
N ALA A 163 13.31 1.95 3.25
CA ALA A 163 13.36 0.66 3.92
C ALA A 163 13.16 0.84 5.42
N ASN A 164 12.11 0.24 5.97
CA ASN A 164 11.79 0.31 7.39
C ASN A 164 11.43 -1.06 7.95
N HIS A 165 11.95 -1.36 9.15
CA HIS A 165 11.65 -2.58 9.90
C HIS A 165 11.90 -3.84 9.06
N VAL A 166 12.99 -3.85 8.30
CA VAL A 166 13.43 -4.98 7.46
C VAL A 166 13.77 -6.17 8.34
N GLY A 167 13.36 -7.37 7.90
CA GLY A 167 13.56 -8.62 8.64
C GLY A 167 12.33 -9.09 9.43
N TYR A 168 11.33 -8.24 9.57
CA TYR A 168 10.02 -8.61 10.14
C TYR A 168 9.03 -8.95 9.02
N SER A 169 8.13 -9.92 9.25
CA SER A 169 7.08 -10.25 8.29
C SER A 169 6.03 -9.15 8.22
N SER A 170 5.53 -8.87 7.02
CA SER A 170 4.36 -8.04 6.75
C SER A 170 3.07 -8.84 6.56
N ASP A 171 3.12 -10.16 6.73
CA ASP A 171 1.97 -11.06 6.55
C ASP A 171 0.81 -10.68 7.47
N ILE A 172 -0.40 -10.90 6.98
CA ILE A 172 -1.62 -10.68 7.74
C ILE A 172 -2.48 -11.95 7.75
N ASN A 173 -3.25 -12.14 8.83
CA ASN A 173 -4.09 -13.32 9.00
C ASN A 173 -5.50 -13.10 8.48
N PHE A 174 -5.95 -11.86 8.44
CA PHE A 174 -7.23 -11.48 7.87
C PHE A 174 -7.20 -10.08 7.30
N GLN A 175 -8.11 -9.82 6.39
CA GLN A 175 -8.37 -8.49 5.89
C GLN A 175 -9.87 -8.23 5.81
N MET A 176 -10.25 -6.97 5.99
CA MET A 176 -11.62 -6.52 5.80
C MET A 176 -11.64 -5.32 4.85
N ASN A 177 -12.42 -5.45 3.81
CA ASN A 177 -12.63 -4.42 2.82
C ASN A 177 -14.03 -3.83 2.96
N ALA A 178 -14.10 -2.54 3.26
CA ALA A 178 -15.35 -1.78 3.31
C ALA A 178 -15.40 -0.79 2.14
N GLY A 179 -15.86 -1.25 0.97
CA GLY A 179 -16.10 -0.41 -0.20
C GLY A 179 -14.92 -0.22 -1.15
N GLY A 180 -13.83 -0.96 -0.99
CA GLY A 180 -12.80 -1.12 -2.02
C GLY A 180 -13.16 -2.23 -3.00
N ALA A 181 -12.46 -2.31 -4.13
CA ALA A 181 -12.57 -3.41 -5.10
C ALA A 181 -11.18 -3.86 -5.54
N LEU A 182 -11.05 -5.11 -5.97
CA LEU A 182 -9.89 -5.53 -6.74
C LEU A 182 -9.96 -4.83 -8.11
N GLY A 183 -8.88 -4.19 -8.50
CA GLY A 183 -8.75 -3.54 -9.82
C GLY A 183 -8.68 -4.53 -10.96
N ASP A 184 -8.91 -5.78 -10.65
CA ASP A 184 -8.93 -6.85 -11.60
C ASP A 184 -10.32 -7.38 -11.79
N LEU A 185 -10.82 -7.18 -12.95
CA LEU A 185 -11.75 -8.16 -13.50
C LEU A 185 -11.75 -8.02 -15.01
N ASN A 186 -10.97 -8.90 -15.69
CA ASN A 186 -11.02 -9.23 -17.11
C ASN A 186 -10.88 -8.05 -18.11
#